data_39cbd75cc500447b4ae955c1c4256c06
#
_entry.id   39cbd75cc500447b4ae955c1c4256c06
#
_cell.length_a   1.000
_cell.length_b   1.000
_cell.length_c   1.000
_cell.angle_alpha   90.00
_cell.angle_beta   90.00
_cell.angle_gamma   90.00
#
_symmetry.space_group_name_H-M   'P 1'
#
loop_
_entity.id
_entity.type
_entity.pdbx_description
1 polymer ?
#
loop_
_entity_poly.entity_id
_entity_poly.type
_entity_poly.pdbx_seq_one_letter_code
_entity_poly.pdbx_strand_id
1 'polypeptide(L)'
;MRRAYSLMTLKEFDDEKRTFSGIATTTSVDRMGDIVESKGAEFQLPIPLLSHHNPQKPIGHVTAAKVLKDEIQISGHVLRLDDAPPALKERLDVAWAEIKSGLVRGLSIGFQPLESARIEGSWGYRFTKWLWLELSAVTIPANGDSMVTSIKSIEQRYAATFGQRRGAPVRLITPPGVSGSKPAAKGGIPLITRGETK
;
A
#
# COMPACT_ATOMS: atom_id res chain seq x y z
N MET A 1 -16.72 7.98 -4.54
CA MET A 1 -15.54 7.22 -4.98
C MET A 1 -15.08 6.37 -3.81
N ARG A 2 -15.04 5.04 -3.97
CA ARG A 2 -14.49 4.13 -2.96
C ARG A 2 -13.04 3.80 -3.30
N ARG A 3 -12.25 3.41 -2.32
CA ARG A 3 -10.81 3.16 -2.42
C ARG A 3 -10.51 1.78 -1.86
N ALA A 4 -9.78 0.97 -2.61
CA ALA A 4 -9.20 -0.28 -2.17
C ALA A 4 -7.69 -0.22 -2.40
N TYR A 5 -6.92 -0.85 -1.55
CA TYR A 5 -5.49 -0.64 -1.43
C TYR A 5 -4.73 -1.96 -1.57
N SER A 6 -3.62 -1.92 -2.27
CA SER A 6 -2.73 -3.04 -2.51
C SER A 6 -1.27 -2.58 -2.44
N LEU A 7 -0.33 -3.51 -2.31
CA LEU A 7 1.10 -3.19 -2.36
C LEU A 7 1.61 -3.11 -3.79
N MET A 8 2.54 -2.18 -3.97
CA MET A 8 3.42 -2.13 -5.12
C MET A 8 4.63 -3.03 -4.87
N THR A 9 4.72 -4.16 -5.55
CA THR A 9 5.96 -4.90 -5.64
C THR A 9 6.78 -4.30 -6.79
N LEU A 10 7.83 -3.56 -6.45
CA LEU A 10 8.73 -3.00 -7.43
C LEU A 10 9.66 -4.12 -7.90
N LYS A 11 9.37 -4.71 -9.05
CA LYS A 11 10.18 -5.80 -9.62
C LYS A 11 11.36 -5.27 -10.44
N GLU A 12 11.20 -4.14 -11.10
CA GLU A 12 12.21 -3.54 -11.95
C GLU A 12 12.11 -2.02 -11.91
N PHE A 13 13.25 -1.34 -11.83
CA PHE A 13 13.38 0.11 -11.96
C PHE A 13 14.14 0.43 -13.24
N ASP A 14 13.54 1.25 -14.08
CA ASP A 14 14.23 1.95 -15.14
C ASP A 14 14.17 3.45 -14.81
N ASP A 15 15.31 3.99 -14.40
CA ASP A 15 15.40 5.39 -13.98
C ASP A 15 15.17 6.37 -15.12
N GLU A 16 15.53 6.00 -16.35
CA GLU A 16 15.29 6.86 -17.51
C GLU A 16 13.81 6.89 -17.87
N LYS A 17 13.16 5.74 -17.85
CA LYS A 17 11.74 5.61 -18.19
C LYS A 17 10.81 5.78 -16.99
N ARG A 18 11.34 5.78 -15.77
CA ARG A 18 10.59 5.85 -14.51
C ARG A 18 9.44 4.84 -14.43
N THR A 19 9.70 3.62 -14.92
CA THR A 19 8.71 2.55 -14.96
C THR A 19 8.69 1.75 -13.67
N PHE A 20 7.53 1.24 -13.33
CA PHE A 20 7.33 0.33 -12.21
C PHE A 20 6.28 -0.72 -12.55
N SER A 21 6.32 -1.83 -11.84
CA SER A 21 5.29 -2.86 -11.88
C SER A 21 4.82 -3.16 -10.46
N GLY A 22 3.58 -3.59 -10.34
CA GLY A 22 3.01 -3.88 -9.02
C GLY A 22 1.68 -4.62 -9.09
N ILE A 23 1.07 -4.80 -7.92
CA ILE A 23 -0.28 -5.35 -7.78
C ILE A 23 -1.20 -4.19 -7.41
N ALA A 24 -2.18 -3.89 -8.25
CA ALA A 24 -3.13 -2.80 -8.03
C ALA A 24 -4.17 -3.12 -6.98
N THR A 25 -4.64 -4.37 -6.92
CA THR A 25 -5.58 -4.88 -5.93
C THR A 25 -5.51 -6.40 -5.85
N THR A 26 -5.99 -6.96 -4.72
CA THR A 26 -6.21 -8.39 -4.51
C THR A 26 -7.63 -8.61 -4.03
N THR A 27 -8.10 -9.88 -4.05
CA THR A 27 -9.41 -10.28 -3.50
C THR A 27 -9.41 -10.51 -1.98
N SER A 28 -8.30 -10.20 -1.30
CA SER A 28 -8.24 -10.24 0.18
C SER A 28 -9.12 -9.16 0.79
N VAL A 29 -9.61 -9.42 2.02
CA VAL A 29 -10.33 -8.40 2.80
C VAL A 29 -9.39 -7.23 3.09
N ASP A 30 -9.79 -6.05 2.70
CA ASP A 30 -9.02 -4.84 2.96
C ASP A 30 -9.26 -4.27 4.38
N ARG A 31 -8.55 -3.20 4.76
CA ARG A 31 -8.70 -2.56 6.07
C ARG A 31 -10.05 -1.88 6.29
N MET A 32 -10.80 -1.69 5.21
CA MET A 32 -12.18 -1.20 5.28
C MET A 32 -13.17 -2.35 5.46
N GLY A 33 -12.68 -3.60 5.53
CA GLY A 33 -13.49 -4.81 5.60
C GLY A 33 -14.12 -5.20 4.27
N ASP A 34 -13.72 -4.55 3.18
CA ASP A 34 -14.28 -4.76 1.85
C ASP A 34 -13.47 -5.81 1.06
N ILE A 35 -14.13 -6.46 0.10
CA ILE A 35 -13.52 -7.36 -0.88
C ILE A 35 -13.78 -6.79 -2.27
N VAL A 36 -12.73 -6.62 -3.07
CA VAL A 36 -12.84 -6.16 -4.45
C VAL A 36 -12.46 -7.31 -5.37
N GLU A 37 -13.44 -7.82 -6.10
CA GLU A 37 -13.24 -8.94 -7.03
C GLU A 37 -12.42 -8.47 -8.24
N SER A 38 -11.25 -9.07 -8.44
CA SER A 38 -10.34 -8.68 -9.53
C SER A 38 -11.00 -8.80 -10.90
N LYS A 39 -11.77 -9.87 -11.12
CA LYS A 39 -12.47 -10.13 -12.39
C LYS A 39 -13.65 -9.19 -12.67
N GLY A 40 -14.09 -8.44 -11.65
CA GLY A 40 -15.17 -7.45 -11.78
C GLY A 40 -14.72 -6.08 -12.28
N ALA A 41 -13.42 -5.91 -12.56
CA ALA A 41 -12.86 -4.65 -13.01
C ALA A 41 -13.27 -4.32 -14.45
N GLU A 42 -13.89 -3.16 -14.65
CA GLU A 42 -14.09 -2.53 -15.96
C GLU A 42 -13.18 -1.31 -16.06
N PHE A 43 -12.37 -1.20 -17.10
CA PHE A 43 -11.45 -0.09 -17.28
C PHE A 43 -10.98 0.08 -18.72
N GLN A 44 -10.44 1.26 -19.00
CA GLN A 44 -9.73 1.56 -20.24
C GLN A 44 -8.32 2.05 -19.90
N LEU A 45 -7.34 1.60 -20.66
CA LEU A 45 -5.96 2.09 -20.55
C LEU A 45 -5.74 3.28 -21.51
N PRO A 46 -4.89 4.24 -21.10
CA PRO A 46 -4.15 4.33 -19.84
C PRO A 46 -5.02 4.81 -18.68
N ILE A 47 -4.78 4.26 -17.47
CA ILE A 47 -5.43 4.73 -16.24
C ILE A 47 -4.55 5.81 -15.60
N PRO A 48 -5.10 6.94 -15.11
CA PRO A 48 -4.33 7.95 -14.41
C PRO A 48 -3.63 7.40 -13.15
N LEU A 49 -2.35 7.75 -12.99
CA LEU A 49 -1.61 7.52 -11.75
C LEU A 49 -1.58 8.82 -10.95
N LEU A 50 -2.11 8.79 -9.73
CA LEU A 50 -2.19 9.95 -8.84
C LEU A 50 -1.26 9.81 -7.64
N SER A 51 -0.94 10.93 -7.00
CA SER A 51 -0.33 10.98 -5.67
C SER A 51 -1.42 11.08 -4.61
N HIS A 52 -1.49 10.07 -3.71
CA HIS A 52 -2.35 10.07 -2.52
C HIS A 52 -3.83 10.38 -2.79
N HIS A 53 -4.41 9.81 -3.84
CA HIS A 53 -5.82 10.04 -4.26
C HIS A 53 -6.19 11.51 -4.51
N ASN A 54 -5.20 12.34 -4.82
CA ASN A 54 -5.45 13.73 -5.14
C ASN A 54 -5.60 13.92 -6.66
N PRO A 55 -6.81 14.19 -7.18
CA PRO A 55 -7.04 14.33 -8.62
C PRO A 55 -6.33 15.55 -9.22
N GLN A 56 -5.88 16.49 -8.40
CA GLN A 56 -5.09 17.66 -8.84
C GLN A 56 -3.59 17.36 -8.88
N LYS A 57 -3.18 16.14 -8.46
CA LYS A 57 -1.78 15.71 -8.46
C LYS A 57 -1.57 14.44 -9.28
N PRO A 58 -1.87 14.45 -10.59
CA PRO A 58 -1.48 13.36 -11.47
C PRO A 58 0.04 13.33 -11.58
N ILE A 59 0.62 12.12 -11.58
CA ILE A 59 2.07 11.90 -11.65
C ILE A 59 2.48 10.98 -12.80
N GLY A 60 1.54 10.30 -13.45
CA GLY A 60 1.83 9.38 -14.53
C GLY A 60 0.61 8.57 -14.97
N HIS A 61 0.88 7.39 -15.52
CA HIS A 61 -0.15 6.51 -16.04
C HIS A 61 0.17 5.04 -15.80
N VAL A 62 -0.87 4.23 -15.63
CA VAL A 62 -0.84 2.77 -15.80
C VAL A 62 -1.05 2.47 -17.26
N THR A 63 -0.10 1.79 -17.89
CA THR A 63 -0.09 1.51 -19.33
C THR A 63 -0.44 0.06 -19.67
N ALA A 64 -0.33 -0.84 -18.69
CA ALA A 64 -0.71 -2.23 -18.82
C ALA A 64 -1.35 -2.75 -17.54
N ALA A 65 -2.39 -3.57 -17.69
CA ALA A 65 -3.03 -4.27 -16.58
C ALA A 65 -3.38 -5.70 -17.00
N LYS A 66 -3.08 -6.67 -16.14
CA LYS A 66 -3.40 -8.08 -16.31
C LYS A 66 -4.29 -8.55 -15.18
N VAL A 67 -5.55 -8.80 -15.48
CA VAL A 67 -6.52 -9.32 -14.51
C VAL A 67 -6.30 -10.82 -14.34
N LEU A 68 -5.97 -11.24 -13.14
CA LEU A 68 -5.86 -12.63 -12.70
C LEU A 68 -7.06 -13.00 -11.83
N LYS A 69 -7.09 -14.25 -11.34
CA LYS A 69 -8.19 -14.72 -10.49
C LYS A 69 -8.31 -13.91 -9.20
N ASP A 70 -7.19 -13.68 -8.53
CA ASP A 70 -7.16 -13.15 -7.17
C ASP A 70 -6.42 -11.80 -7.06
N GLU A 71 -5.88 -11.27 -8.18
CA GLU A 71 -5.15 -10.01 -8.20
C GLU A 71 -5.20 -9.33 -9.59
N ILE A 72 -4.87 -8.04 -9.63
CA ILE A 72 -4.62 -7.30 -10.87
C ILE A 72 -3.17 -6.82 -10.85
N GLN A 73 -2.37 -7.37 -11.76
CA GLN A 73 -0.98 -6.93 -11.99
C GLN A 73 -0.97 -5.76 -12.96
N ILE A 74 -0.08 -4.78 -12.68
CA ILE A 74 0.04 -3.58 -13.51
C ILE A 74 1.49 -3.27 -13.86
N SER A 75 1.63 -2.52 -14.96
CA SER A 75 2.83 -1.74 -15.26
C SER A 75 2.44 -0.30 -15.54
N GLY A 76 3.23 0.62 -15.04
CA GLY A 76 3.00 2.05 -15.19
C GLY A 76 4.31 2.83 -15.15
N HIS A 77 4.20 4.14 -15.30
CA HIS A 77 5.34 5.04 -15.23
C HIS A 77 4.95 6.36 -14.59
N VAL A 78 5.92 6.96 -13.90
CA VAL A 78 5.87 8.37 -13.50
C VAL A 78 6.43 9.20 -14.64
N LEU A 79 5.71 10.23 -15.07
CA LEU A 79 6.18 11.07 -16.18
C LEU A 79 7.49 11.76 -15.86
N ARG A 80 8.35 11.87 -16.86
CA ARG A 80 9.52 12.74 -16.87
C ARG A 80 9.31 13.81 -17.94
N LEU A 81 9.31 15.07 -17.53
CA LEU A 81 9.08 16.22 -18.40
C LEU A 81 10.19 17.23 -18.14
N ASP A 82 11.21 17.24 -19.00
CA ASP A 82 12.40 18.09 -18.81
C ASP A 82 12.07 19.57 -19.05
N ASP A 83 11.14 19.88 -19.97
CA ASP A 83 10.70 21.24 -20.33
C ASP A 83 9.43 21.70 -19.60
N ALA A 84 9.02 20.98 -18.55
CA ALA A 84 7.81 21.36 -17.80
C ALA A 84 8.08 22.59 -16.89
N PRO A 85 7.01 23.33 -16.53
CA PRO A 85 7.12 24.36 -15.51
C PRO A 85 7.72 23.78 -14.20
N PRO A 86 8.56 24.56 -13.47
CA PRO A 86 9.33 24.07 -12.32
C PRO A 86 8.50 23.32 -11.30
N ALA A 87 7.32 23.81 -10.94
CA ALA A 87 6.44 23.19 -9.96
C ALA A 87 5.90 21.82 -10.43
N LEU A 88 5.66 21.62 -11.73
CA LEU A 88 5.25 20.34 -12.28
C LEU A 88 6.42 19.37 -12.31
N LYS A 89 7.60 19.81 -12.77
CA LYS A 89 8.81 19.01 -12.80
C LYS A 89 9.18 18.53 -11.39
N GLU A 90 9.22 19.42 -10.42
CA GLU A 90 9.50 19.09 -9.01
C GLU A 90 8.52 18.04 -8.47
N ARG A 91 7.21 18.19 -8.71
CA ARG A 91 6.21 17.21 -8.28
C ARG A 91 6.47 15.82 -8.86
N LEU A 92 6.83 15.72 -10.15
CA LEU A 92 7.11 14.44 -10.81
C LEU A 92 8.42 13.82 -10.31
N ASP A 93 9.45 14.64 -10.10
CA ASP A 93 10.76 14.20 -9.59
C ASP A 93 10.64 13.70 -8.15
N VAL A 94 9.93 14.43 -7.28
CA VAL A 94 9.65 14.03 -5.90
C VAL A 94 8.85 12.72 -5.86
N ALA A 95 7.76 12.62 -6.62
CA ALA A 95 6.96 11.40 -6.66
C ALA A 95 7.78 10.18 -7.08
N TRP A 96 8.64 10.32 -8.10
CA TRP A 96 9.54 9.24 -8.50
C TRP A 96 10.56 8.89 -7.41
N ALA A 97 11.18 9.88 -6.77
CA ALA A 97 12.11 9.67 -5.68
C ALA A 97 11.48 8.96 -4.48
N GLU A 98 10.26 9.33 -4.11
CA GLU A 98 9.49 8.68 -3.04
C GLU A 98 9.17 7.20 -3.35
N ILE A 99 8.73 6.92 -4.59
CA ILE A 99 8.47 5.56 -5.04
C ILE A 99 9.76 4.73 -5.07
N LYS A 100 10.82 5.26 -5.69
CA LYS A 100 12.11 4.59 -5.83
C LYS A 100 12.78 4.30 -4.48
N SER A 101 12.70 5.23 -3.54
CA SER A 101 13.25 5.05 -2.19
C SER A 101 12.40 4.13 -1.30
N GLY A 102 11.16 3.82 -1.70
CA GLY A 102 10.23 3.04 -0.91
C GLY A 102 9.53 3.83 0.21
N LEU A 103 9.65 5.16 0.23
CA LEU A 103 8.85 6.02 1.11
C LEU A 103 7.35 5.91 0.75
N VAL A 104 7.05 5.88 -0.54
CA VAL A 104 5.72 5.61 -1.08
C VAL A 104 5.76 4.28 -1.81
N ARG A 105 5.16 3.24 -1.24
CA ARG A 105 5.22 1.86 -1.75
C ARG A 105 3.88 1.16 -1.84
N GLY A 106 2.80 1.81 -1.40
CA GLY A 106 1.45 1.30 -1.53
C GLY A 106 0.82 1.72 -2.85
N LEU A 107 -0.02 0.84 -3.40
CA LEU A 107 -0.93 1.16 -4.49
C LEU A 107 -2.36 1.10 -3.99
N SER A 108 -3.19 2.01 -4.48
CA SER A 108 -4.59 2.11 -4.08
C SER A 108 -5.44 2.43 -5.28
N ILE A 109 -6.42 1.57 -5.58
CA ILE A 109 -7.37 1.82 -6.65
C ILE A 109 -8.45 2.81 -6.22
N GLY A 110 -8.78 3.75 -7.09
CA GLY A 110 -10.00 4.54 -6.97
C GLY A 110 -11.03 4.05 -7.98
N PHE A 111 -12.21 3.66 -7.49
CA PHE A 111 -13.22 3.02 -8.31
C PHE A 111 -14.64 3.47 -7.96
N GLN A 112 -15.55 3.24 -8.91
CA GLN A 112 -16.98 3.37 -8.73
C GLN A 112 -17.59 1.96 -8.68
N PRO A 113 -18.28 1.59 -7.59
CA PRO A 113 -19.04 0.33 -7.54
C PRO A 113 -20.16 0.32 -8.58
N LEU A 114 -20.29 -0.79 -9.29
CA LEU A 114 -21.41 -1.08 -10.21
C LEU A 114 -22.32 -2.13 -9.60
N GLU A 115 -21.75 -3.22 -9.08
CA GLU A 115 -22.47 -4.27 -8.36
C GLU A 115 -21.76 -4.61 -7.06
N SER A 116 -22.52 -4.74 -5.97
CA SER A 116 -21.99 -5.12 -4.66
C SER A 116 -23.00 -5.85 -3.82
N ALA A 117 -22.51 -6.69 -2.90
CA ALA A 117 -23.29 -7.37 -1.87
C ALA A 117 -22.66 -7.15 -0.50
N ARG A 118 -23.46 -7.16 0.57
CA ARG A 118 -22.93 -7.17 1.93
C ARG A 118 -22.26 -8.52 2.22
N ILE A 119 -21.16 -8.47 2.96
CA ILE A 119 -20.51 -9.67 3.46
C ILE A 119 -21.24 -10.10 4.73
N GLU A 120 -21.77 -11.31 4.74
CA GLU A 120 -22.51 -11.86 5.89
C GLU A 120 -21.61 -11.91 7.14
N GLY A 121 -22.14 -11.47 8.28
CA GLY A 121 -21.38 -11.40 9.54
C GLY A 121 -20.33 -10.30 9.59
N SER A 122 -20.26 -9.41 8.59
CA SER A 122 -19.33 -8.30 8.50
C SER A 122 -20.06 -6.99 8.21
N TRP A 123 -19.38 -5.87 8.47
CA TRP A 123 -19.85 -4.54 8.05
C TRP A 123 -19.39 -4.17 6.61
N GLY A 124 -18.50 -4.98 6.01
CA GLY A 124 -17.91 -4.76 4.68
C GLY A 124 -18.81 -5.18 3.52
N TYR A 125 -18.37 -4.82 2.34
CA TYR A 125 -19.01 -5.14 1.06
C TYR A 125 -18.07 -5.95 0.17
N ARG A 126 -18.67 -6.82 -0.64
CA ARG A 126 -18.02 -7.49 -1.77
C ARG A 126 -18.44 -6.77 -3.04
N PHE A 127 -17.47 -6.16 -3.72
CA PHE A 127 -17.67 -5.50 -5.01
C PHE A 127 -17.39 -6.49 -6.12
N THR A 128 -18.47 -6.98 -6.75
CA THR A 128 -18.41 -8.00 -7.81
C THR A 128 -18.24 -7.38 -9.19
N LYS A 129 -18.62 -6.09 -9.35
CA LYS A 129 -18.44 -5.34 -10.59
C LYS A 129 -18.16 -3.86 -10.26
N TRP A 130 -17.15 -3.28 -10.89
CA TRP A 130 -16.69 -1.93 -10.56
C TRP A 130 -15.91 -1.28 -11.71
N LEU A 131 -16.08 0.03 -11.85
CA LEU A 131 -15.35 0.84 -12.82
C LEU A 131 -14.07 1.40 -12.17
N TRP A 132 -12.92 1.03 -12.73
CA TRP A 132 -11.63 1.51 -12.25
C TRP A 132 -11.32 2.89 -12.82
N LEU A 133 -11.23 3.90 -11.98
CA LEU A 133 -11.10 5.31 -12.37
C LEU A 133 -9.66 5.82 -12.30
N GLU A 134 -8.89 5.40 -11.28
CA GLU A 134 -7.51 5.84 -11.07
C GLU A 134 -6.73 4.82 -10.25
N LEU A 135 -5.41 4.89 -10.32
CA LEU A 135 -4.49 4.25 -9.38
C LEU A 135 -3.71 5.31 -8.64
N SER A 136 -3.53 5.16 -7.35
CA SER A 136 -2.72 6.08 -6.55
C SER A 136 -1.53 5.41 -5.92
N ALA A 137 -0.39 6.10 -5.95
CA ALA A 137 0.76 5.80 -5.12
C ALA A 137 0.53 6.40 -3.72
N VAL A 138 0.62 5.58 -2.66
CA VAL A 138 0.28 5.97 -1.28
C VAL A 138 1.31 5.43 -0.26
N THR A 139 1.46 6.13 0.88
CA THR A 139 2.36 5.72 1.96
C THR A 139 1.83 4.53 2.76
N ILE A 140 0.52 4.51 3.02
CA ILE A 140 -0.13 3.48 3.83
C ILE A 140 -1.13 2.72 2.96
N PRO A 141 -0.82 1.48 2.58
CA PRO A 141 -1.75 0.62 1.87
C PRO A 141 -2.81 0.07 2.84
N ALA A 142 -4.03 -0.16 2.39
CA ALA A 142 -5.08 -0.72 3.24
C ALA A 142 -4.97 -2.24 3.41
N ASN A 143 -4.31 -2.96 2.53
CA ASN A 143 -4.14 -4.40 2.67
C ASN A 143 -2.89 -4.74 3.49
N GLY A 144 -3.07 -5.45 4.64
CA GLY A 144 -1.99 -5.80 5.58
C GLY A 144 -1.04 -6.89 5.07
N ASP A 145 -1.48 -7.76 4.16
CA ASP A 145 -0.70 -8.91 3.68
C ASP A 145 0.48 -8.50 2.77
N SER A 146 0.51 -7.26 2.38
CA SER A 146 1.44 -6.74 1.39
C SER A 146 2.78 -6.24 1.95
N MET A 147 2.99 -6.17 3.24
CA MET A 147 4.21 -5.59 3.87
C MET A 147 5.44 -6.50 3.80
N VAL A 148 5.29 -7.82 3.56
CA VAL A 148 6.38 -8.79 3.77
C VAL A 148 7.33 -8.90 2.58
N THR A 149 6.88 -8.66 1.35
CA THR A 149 7.69 -8.90 0.14
C THR A 149 8.66 -7.78 -0.21
N SER A 150 8.37 -6.54 0.14
CA SER A 150 9.27 -5.41 -0.11
C SER A 150 10.45 -5.36 0.88
N ILE A 151 10.27 -5.84 2.10
CA ILE A 151 11.33 -5.93 3.12
C ILE A 151 12.40 -6.96 2.70
N LYS A 152 12.01 -8.08 2.12
CA LYS A 152 12.96 -9.09 1.61
C LYS A 152 13.88 -8.55 0.50
N SER A 153 13.40 -7.68 -0.35
CA SER A 153 14.23 -7.08 -1.40
C SER A 153 15.19 -6.02 -0.85
N ILE A 154 14.81 -5.31 0.22
CA ILE A 154 15.69 -4.38 0.94
C ILE A 154 16.75 -5.17 1.71
N GLU A 155 16.37 -6.24 2.42
CA GLU A 155 17.31 -7.11 3.13
C GLU A 155 18.30 -7.80 2.18
N GLN A 156 17.87 -8.24 1.00
CA GLN A 156 18.76 -8.81 -0.02
C GLN A 156 19.74 -7.77 -0.58
N ARG A 157 19.33 -6.53 -0.77
CA ARG A 157 20.23 -5.44 -1.19
C ARG A 157 21.21 -5.07 -0.09
N TYR A 158 20.78 -4.97 1.17
CA TYR A 158 21.65 -4.76 2.31
C TYR A 158 22.65 -5.90 2.48
N ALA A 159 22.20 -7.15 2.35
CA ALA A 159 23.06 -8.32 2.41
C ALA A 159 24.09 -8.37 1.26
N ALA A 160 23.71 -7.95 0.04
CA ALA A 160 24.63 -7.86 -1.10
C ALA A 160 25.64 -6.71 -0.95
N THR A 161 25.26 -5.60 -0.32
CA THR A 161 26.13 -4.41 -0.16
C THR A 161 27.04 -4.51 1.07
N PHE A 162 26.58 -5.16 2.16
CA PHE A 162 27.30 -5.18 3.45
C PHE A 162 27.71 -6.60 3.91
N GLY A 163 27.56 -7.61 3.07
CA GLY A 163 27.84 -9.01 3.39
C GLY A 163 26.78 -9.60 4.35
N GLN A 164 26.55 -10.90 4.27
CA GLN A 164 25.70 -11.62 5.22
C GLN A 164 26.33 -11.63 6.62
N ARG A 165 26.12 -10.59 7.39
CA ARG A 165 26.25 -10.72 8.84
C ARG A 165 25.02 -11.50 9.30
N ARG A 166 25.19 -12.79 9.54
CA ARG A 166 24.24 -13.56 10.35
C ARG A 166 24.09 -12.81 11.66
N GLY A 167 22.97 -12.11 11.81
CA GLY A 167 22.66 -11.39 13.03
C GLY A 167 22.62 -12.38 14.18
N ALA A 168 23.59 -12.28 15.07
CA ALA A 168 23.43 -12.85 16.39
C ALA A 168 22.15 -12.24 17.00
N PRO A 169 21.35 -13.00 17.77
CA PRO A 169 20.14 -12.45 18.38
C PRO A 169 20.52 -11.22 19.19
N VAL A 170 19.85 -10.10 18.90
CA VAL A 170 20.03 -8.85 19.66
C VAL A 170 19.56 -9.15 21.08
N ARG A 171 20.49 -9.34 21.99
CA ARG A 171 20.21 -9.39 23.42
C ARG A 171 19.74 -8.00 23.83
N LEU A 172 18.46 -7.88 24.17
CA LEU A 172 17.96 -6.68 24.83
C LEU A 172 18.77 -6.47 26.11
N ILE A 173 19.62 -5.44 26.13
CA ILE A 173 20.37 -5.04 27.31
C ILE A 173 19.34 -4.37 28.23
N THR A 174 18.92 -5.06 29.29
CA THR A 174 18.17 -4.44 30.39
C THR A 174 19.10 -3.47 31.09
N PRO A 175 18.71 -2.20 31.30
CA PRO A 175 19.54 -1.27 32.02
C PRO A 175 19.76 -1.77 33.46
N PRO A 176 20.94 -1.60 34.06
CA PRO A 176 21.22 -2.03 35.42
C PRO A 176 20.35 -1.24 36.38
N GLY A 177 19.52 -1.92 37.17
CA GLY A 177 18.74 -1.28 38.22
C GLY A 177 17.26 -1.70 38.35
N VAL A 178 16.72 -2.53 37.46
CA VAL A 178 15.36 -3.06 37.61
C VAL A 178 15.43 -4.50 38.10
N SER A 179 15.34 -4.71 39.38
CA SER A 179 15.21 -6.02 40.02
C SER A 179 13.84 -6.60 39.63
N GLY A 180 13.82 -7.79 39.02
CA GLY A 180 12.61 -8.46 38.54
C GLY A 180 11.72 -8.85 39.72
N SER A 181 10.55 -8.27 39.82
CA SER A 181 9.43 -8.85 40.55
C SER A 181 8.70 -9.85 39.62
N LYS A 182 8.49 -11.06 40.15
CA LYS A 182 7.72 -12.13 39.48
C LYS A 182 6.33 -11.63 39.06
N PRO A 183 5.79 -12.04 37.92
CA PRO A 183 4.42 -11.71 37.56
C PRO A 183 3.44 -12.44 38.49
N ALA A 184 2.68 -11.68 39.28
CA ALA A 184 1.52 -12.17 40.00
C ALA A 184 0.38 -12.39 39.01
N ALA A 185 -0.30 -13.52 39.14
CA ALA A 185 -1.44 -13.91 38.35
C ALA A 185 -2.67 -13.05 38.64
N LYS A 186 -3.47 -12.80 37.59
CA LYS A 186 -4.89 -12.46 37.60
C LYS A 186 -5.34 -11.20 38.37
N GLY A 187 -5.65 -10.15 37.65
CA GLY A 187 -6.50 -9.06 38.08
C GLY A 187 -7.03 -8.30 36.88
N GLY A 188 -8.36 -8.38 36.67
CA GLY A 188 -9.03 -7.72 35.54
C GLY A 188 -8.89 -6.19 35.63
N ILE A 189 -8.89 -5.57 34.47
CA ILE A 189 -8.89 -4.11 34.28
C ILE A 189 -10.26 -3.58 34.71
N PRO A 190 -10.38 -2.64 35.66
CA PRO A 190 -11.66 -2.05 36.00
C PRO A 190 -12.12 -1.09 34.88
N LEU A 191 -13.35 -1.29 34.42
CA LEU A 191 -14.06 -0.34 33.56
C LEU A 191 -14.28 0.97 34.32
N ILE A 192 -13.83 2.07 33.76
CA ILE A 192 -14.14 3.42 34.25
C ILE A 192 -15.58 3.75 33.81
N THR A 193 -16.51 3.70 34.74
CA THR A 193 -17.87 4.24 34.57
C THR A 193 -17.82 5.76 34.68
N ARG A 194 -18.31 6.47 33.66
CA ARG A 194 -18.57 7.91 33.72
C ARG A 194 -19.61 8.21 34.80
N GLY A 195 -19.23 9.00 35.80
CA GLY A 195 -20.17 9.52 36.80
C GLY A 195 -21.12 10.52 36.18
N GLU A 196 -22.39 10.35 36.53
CA GLU A 196 -23.44 11.34 36.29
C GLU A 196 -23.19 12.55 37.16
N THR A 197 -23.20 13.72 36.56
CA THR A 197 -23.26 15.00 37.31
C THR A 197 -24.73 15.40 37.50
N LYS A 198 -25.06 15.66 38.75
CA LYS A 198 -26.26 16.39 39.16
C LYS A 198 -26.17 17.84 38.71
#